data_ceb7cd6a42769938a13c3fa4e5633522
#
_entry.id   ceb7cd6a42769938a13c3fa4e5633522
#
_cell.length_a   1.000
_cell.length_b   1.000
_cell.length_c   1.000
_cell.angle_alpha   90.00
_cell.angle_beta   90.00
_cell.angle_gamma   90.00
#
_symmetry.space_group_name_H-M   'P 1'
#
loop_
_entity.id
_entity.type
_entity.pdbx_description
1 polymer ?
#
loop_
_entity_poly.entity_id
_entity_poly.type
_entity_poly.pdbx_seq_one_letter_code
_entity_poly.pdbx_strand_id
1 'polypeptide(L)' 'MMYESLNCFEEALKHFGTRVEMITCMEVAKKISAEDAYQKIKDELKELKKTRKQFNRGDCGNDC' A
#
# COMPACT_ATOMS: atom_id res chain seq x y z
N MET A 1 3.81 4.31 8.72
CA MET A 1 2.85 3.70 7.99
C MET A 1 1.64 3.46 8.75
N MET A 2 0.54 3.65 8.22
CA MET A 2 -0.66 3.58 8.93
C MET A 2 -1.53 2.40 8.68
N TYR A 3 -0.96 1.34 8.20
CA TYR A 3 -1.78 0.19 7.89
C TYR A 3 -2.46 -0.43 9.11
N GLU A 4 -1.79 -0.37 10.25
CA GLU A 4 -2.38 -0.96 11.41
C GLU A 4 -3.55 -0.19 11.93
N SER A 5 -3.74 1.03 11.55
CA SER A 5 -4.87 1.78 12.04
C SER A 5 -6.04 1.72 11.07
N LEU A 6 -5.91 0.94 10.01
CA LEU A 6 -7.01 0.83 9.05
C LEU A 6 -7.98 -0.23 9.49
N ASN A 7 -9.23 -0.06 9.11
CA ASN A 7 -10.27 -0.94 9.56
C ASN A 7 -10.47 -2.19 8.75
N CYS A 8 -10.06 -2.22 7.57
CA CYS A 8 -10.27 -3.38 6.74
C CYS A 8 -9.32 -3.37 5.56
N PHE A 9 -9.30 -4.47 4.85
CA PHE A 9 -8.38 -4.63 3.75
C PHE A 9 -8.67 -3.67 2.60
N GLU A 10 -9.92 -3.32 2.41
CA GLU A 10 -10.26 -2.37 1.38
C GLU A 10 -9.61 -1.03 1.64
N GLU A 11 -9.60 -0.61 2.88
CA GLU A 11 -8.94 0.64 3.22
C GLU A 11 -7.45 0.53 3.01
N ALA A 12 -6.89 -0.62 3.31
CA ALA A 12 -5.47 -0.83 3.08
C ALA A 12 -5.15 -0.77 1.60
N LEU A 13 -6.02 -1.30 0.76
CA LEU A 13 -5.81 -1.23 -0.68
C LEU A 13 -5.83 0.20 -1.17
N LYS A 14 -6.75 1.00 -0.66
CA LYS A 14 -6.81 2.40 -1.04
C LYS A 14 -5.54 3.12 -0.62
N HIS A 15 -5.09 2.83 0.56
CA HIS A 15 -3.88 3.45 1.07
C HIS A 15 -2.68 3.05 0.21
N PHE A 16 -2.63 1.77 -0.17
CA PHE A 16 -1.56 1.27 -1.02
C PHE A 16 -1.57 2.02 -2.36
N GLY A 17 -2.73 2.17 -2.95
CA GLY A 17 -2.85 2.88 -4.22
C GLY A 17 -2.37 4.31 -4.13
N THR A 18 -2.73 4.99 -3.06
CA THR A 18 -2.31 6.36 -2.85
C THR A 18 -0.79 6.44 -2.70
N ARG A 19 -0.22 5.50 -1.96
CA ARG A 19 1.23 5.50 -1.76
C ARG A 19 1.97 5.23 -3.07
N VAL A 20 1.47 4.28 -3.86
CA VAL A 20 2.09 3.98 -5.14
C VAL A 20 2.02 5.18 -6.06
N GLU A 21 0.89 5.88 -6.06
CA GLU A 21 0.74 7.05 -6.88
C GLU A 21 1.74 8.12 -6.48
N MET A 22 1.91 8.31 -5.19
CA MET A 22 2.84 9.28 -4.68
C MET A 22 4.27 8.94 -5.11
N ILE A 23 4.63 7.67 -5.00
CA ILE A 23 5.95 7.21 -5.39
C ILE A 23 6.16 7.41 -6.89
N THR A 24 5.13 7.13 -7.67
CA THR A 24 5.20 7.33 -9.11
C THR A 24 5.45 8.79 -9.45
N CYS A 25 4.75 9.67 -8.78
CA CYS A 25 4.92 11.09 -9.01
C CYS A 25 6.34 11.54 -8.68
N MET A 26 6.88 11.01 -7.61
CA MET A 26 8.24 11.39 -7.24
C MET A 26 9.25 10.90 -8.26
N GLU A 27 9.03 9.73 -8.81
CA GLU A 27 9.94 9.20 -9.79
C GLU A 27 9.85 9.99 -11.09
N VAL A 28 8.64 10.29 -11.51
CA VAL A 28 8.45 11.07 -12.73
C VAL A 28 9.04 12.45 -12.56
N ALA A 29 8.96 13.02 -11.38
CA ALA A 29 9.55 14.32 -11.12
C ALA A 29 11.05 14.26 -10.87
N LYS A 30 11.63 13.07 -10.98
CA LYS A 30 13.05 12.87 -10.81
C LYS A 30 13.55 13.15 -9.42
N LYS A 31 12.69 12.99 -8.44
CA LYS A 31 13.12 13.16 -7.06
C LYS A 31 13.68 11.88 -6.51
N ILE A 32 13.33 10.74 -7.08
CA ILE A 32 13.92 9.48 -6.71
C ILE A 32 14.16 8.72 -8.00
N SER A 33 15.05 7.75 -7.95
CA SER A 33 15.37 6.97 -9.14
C SER A 33 14.32 5.89 -9.35
N ALA A 34 14.34 5.29 -10.52
CA ALA A 34 13.41 4.21 -10.83
C ALA A 34 13.62 3.05 -9.86
N GLU A 35 14.86 2.80 -9.51
CA GLU A 35 15.15 1.71 -8.59
C GLU A 35 14.62 2.00 -7.20
N ASP A 36 14.76 3.23 -6.76
CA ASP A 36 14.22 3.63 -5.47
C ASP A 36 12.70 3.51 -5.47
N ALA A 37 12.07 3.92 -6.56
CA ALA A 37 10.63 3.83 -6.66
C ALA A 37 10.19 2.38 -6.57
N TYR A 38 10.88 1.51 -7.28
CA TYR A 38 10.55 0.10 -7.28
C TYR A 38 10.67 -0.48 -5.86
N GLN A 39 11.75 -0.12 -5.18
CA GLN A 39 11.96 -0.62 -3.84
C GLN A 39 10.89 -0.14 -2.87
N LYS A 40 10.50 1.13 -3.00
CA LYS A 40 9.46 1.67 -2.14
C LYS A 40 8.13 0.98 -2.39
N ILE A 41 7.83 0.68 -3.63
CA ILE A 41 6.58 -0.01 -3.95
C ILE A 41 6.62 -1.43 -3.39
N LYS A 42 7.76 -2.09 -3.47
CA LYS A 42 7.89 -3.42 -2.89
C LYS A 42 7.66 -3.39 -1.38
N ASP A 43 8.17 -2.37 -0.73
CA ASP A 43 7.98 -2.24 0.71
C ASP A 43 6.51 -2.03 1.04
N GLU A 44 5.83 -1.21 0.24
CA GLU A 44 4.41 -1.00 0.46
C GLU A 44 3.63 -2.30 0.26
N LEU A 45 4.02 -3.07 -0.73
CA LEU A 45 3.36 -4.33 -0.99
C LEU A 45 3.55 -5.29 0.18
N LYS A 46 4.72 -5.26 0.79
CA LYS A 46 4.99 -6.09 1.93
C LYS A 46 4.05 -5.75 3.07
N GLU A 47 3.85 -4.47 3.29
CA GLU A 47 2.93 -4.04 4.33
C GLU A 47 1.51 -4.44 4.01
N LEU A 48 1.13 -4.33 2.76
CA LEU A 48 -0.20 -4.72 2.35
C LEU A 48 -0.42 -6.20 2.58
N LYS A 49 0.58 -7.01 2.32
CA LYS A 49 0.47 -8.44 2.53
C LYS A 49 0.26 -8.77 4.01
N LYS A 50 0.95 -8.06 4.87
CA LYS A 50 0.78 -8.27 6.30
C LYS A 50 -0.63 -7.91 6.70
N THR A 51 -1.13 -6.80 6.20
CA THR A 51 -2.46 -6.37 6.51
C THR A 51 -3.47 -7.39 6.03
N ARG A 52 -3.25 -7.94 4.87
CA ARG A 52 -4.17 -8.91 4.33
C ARG A 52 -4.27 -10.14 5.23
N LYS A 53 -3.16 -10.52 5.82
CA LYS A 53 -3.18 -11.64 6.71
C LYS A 53 -4.01 -11.35 7.95
N GLN A 54 -3.97 -10.13 8.41
CA GLN A 54 -4.73 -9.75 9.57
C GLN A 54 -6.21 -9.71 9.29
N PHE A 55 -6.58 -9.36 8.07
CA PHE A 55 -7.98 -9.22 7.75
C PHE A 55 -8.45 -10.30 6.80
N ASN A 56 -7.91 -11.47 6.92
CA ASN A 56 -8.26 -12.45 5.94
C ASN A 56 -9.59 -13.09 6.19
N ARG A 57 -10.41 -12.63 7.08
CA ARG A 57 -11.66 -13.11 7.29
C ARG A 57 -12.70 -12.16 7.04
N GLY A 58 -12.74 -11.49 6.06
CA GLY A 58 -13.83 -10.66 5.68
C GLY A 58 -13.94 -9.44 6.42
N ASP A 59 -13.01 -8.98 6.87
CA ASP A 59 -12.97 -7.81 7.50
C ASP A 59 -14.00 -6.83 7.27
N CYS A 60 -14.09 -6.14 6.31
CA CYS A 60 -15.06 -5.09 6.15
C CYS A 60 -16.41 -5.65 5.87
N GLY A 61 -16.48 -6.89 5.87
CA GLY A 61 -17.78 -7.39 5.62
C GLY A 61 -18.09 -7.48 4.18
N ASN A 62 -17.51 -6.84 3.37
CA ASN A 62 -17.82 -6.98 2.04
C ASN A 62 -16.64 -7.19 1.37
N ASP A 63 -15.88 -7.69 1.71
CA ASP A 63 -14.80 -7.94 1.13
C ASP A 63 -14.66 -7.83 -0.15
N CYS A 64 -14.03 -7.59 -0.65
CA CYS A 64 -13.78 -7.32 -1.95
C CYS A 64 -13.45 -8.44 -2.74
#